data_e225b4259ac170b11c77bc96e4edba37
#
_entry.id   e225b4259ac170b11c77bc96e4edba37
#
_cell.length_a   1.000
_cell.length_b   1.000
_cell.length_c   1.000
_cell.angle_alpha   90.00
_cell.angle_beta   90.00
_cell.angle_gamma   90.00
#
_symmetry.space_group_name_H-M   'P 1'
#
loop_
_entity.id
_entity.type
_entity.pdbx_description
1 polymer ?
#
loop_
_entity_poly.entity_id
_entity_poly.type
_entity_poly.pdbx_seq_one_letter_code
_entity_poly.pdbx_strand_id
1 'polypeptide(L)'
;VTSPAREVEQARLIREAVGPDMDLMCDINQRWRVEQAIDIGKRVEDAGVGLYWLEDVTAHDDYAGLARVSAALATPVAGGEYLYGIVPFRHMLEARSVDIVMIDQVRSGGITPWLKIAGMAEAFNLPVVSHGVPEIHVHLVGAVPNGLTVEYMPRLFRLWEEVPVPVNGELAMPTAPGLGLKFDEQTIRVFGVA
;
A
#
# COMPACT_ATOMS: atom_id res chain seq x y z
N VAL A 1 1.07 17.35 -16.81
CA VAL A 1 -0.23 16.75 -16.45
C VAL A 1 -0.67 15.94 -17.65
N THR A 2 -0.75 14.64 -17.51
CA THR A 2 -1.26 13.72 -18.54
C THR A 2 -2.77 13.93 -18.72
N SER A 3 -3.30 13.68 -19.92
CA SER A 3 -4.75 13.79 -20.15
C SER A 3 -5.47 12.55 -19.62
N PRO A 4 -6.72 12.65 -19.15
CA PRO A 4 -7.51 11.49 -18.73
C PRO A 4 -7.53 10.34 -19.76
N ALA A 5 -7.65 10.67 -21.05
CA ALA A 5 -7.62 9.67 -22.12
C ALA A 5 -6.29 8.88 -22.18
N ARG A 6 -5.17 9.55 -21.89
CA ARG A 6 -3.85 8.90 -21.86
C ARG A 6 -3.70 7.97 -20.66
N GLU A 7 -4.19 8.36 -19.49
CA GLU A 7 -4.17 7.51 -18.30
C GLU A 7 -4.97 6.23 -18.54
N VAL A 8 -6.18 6.34 -19.08
CA VAL A 8 -7.02 5.20 -19.43
C VAL A 8 -6.35 4.30 -20.46
N GLU A 9 -5.78 4.87 -21.52
CA GLU A 9 -5.09 4.10 -22.56
C GLU A 9 -3.86 3.36 -22.00
N GLN A 10 -3.08 3.99 -21.11
CA GLN A 10 -1.97 3.32 -20.45
C GLN A 10 -2.43 2.14 -19.61
N ALA A 11 -3.48 2.31 -18.79
CA ALA A 11 -4.03 1.25 -17.98
C ALA A 11 -4.54 0.07 -18.84
N ARG A 12 -5.21 0.38 -19.96
CA ARG A 12 -5.69 -0.63 -20.92
C ARG A 12 -4.53 -1.41 -21.55
N LEU A 13 -3.49 -0.73 -22.02
CA LEU A 13 -2.31 -1.36 -22.61
C LEU A 13 -1.57 -2.26 -21.60
N ILE A 14 -1.47 -1.84 -20.34
CA ILE A 14 -0.87 -2.67 -19.28
C ILE A 14 -1.74 -3.91 -19.08
N ARG A 15 -3.06 -3.76 -18.94
CA ARG A 15 -3.98 -4.90 -18.79
C ARG A 15 -3.87 -5.89 -19.95
N GLU A 16 -3.79 -5.40 -21.18
CA GLU A 16 -3.58 -6.24 -22.37
C GLU A 16 -2.25 -7.01 -22.32
N ALA A 17 -1.20 -6.36 -21.83
CA ALA A 17 0.12 -6.96 -21.75
C ALA A 17 0.25 -8.04 -20.67
N VAL A 18 -0.40 -7.84 -19.50
CA VAL A 18 -0.31 -8.76 -18.36
C VAL A 18 -1.40 -9.84 -18.35
N GLY A 19 -2.43 -9.69 -19.17
CA GLY A 19 -3.56 -10.61 -19.24
C GLY A 19 -4.65 -10.34 -18.19
N PRO A 20 -5.79 -11.06 -18.28
CA PRO A 20 -6.96 -10.81 -17.43
C PRO A 20 -6.79 -11.28 -15.98
N ASP A 21 -5.93 -12.24 -15.71
CA ASP A 21 -5.82 -12.93 -14.42
C ASP A 21 -4.85 -12.25 -13.44
N MET A 22 -4.09 -11.22 -13.89
CA MET A 22 -3.17 -10.49 -13.04
C MET A 22 -3.92 -9.46 -12.20
N ASP A 23 -3.74 -9.48 -10.87
CA ASP A 23 -4.18 -8.40 -10.00
C ASP A 23 -3.36 -7.14 -10.31
N LEU A 24 -3.99 -6.19 -10.98
CA LEU A 24 -3.34 -4.95 -11.42
C LEU A 24 -3.70 -3.81 -10.49
N MET A 25 -2.71 -3.25 -9.84
CA MET A 25 -2.82 -2.11 -8.94
C MET A 25 -2.25 -0.86 -9.62
N CYS A 26 -2.75 0.31 -9.25
CA CYS A 26 -2.27 1.56 -9.84
C CYS A 26 -2.08 2.62 -8.76
N ASP A 27 -0.83 3.00 -8.53
CA ASP A 27 -0.45 4.08 -7.61
C ASP A 27 -0.38 5.42 -8.36
N ILE A 28 -1.11 6.40 -7.85
CA ILE A 28 -1.21 7.76 -8.40
C ILE A 28 -0.28 8.72 -7.66
N ASN A 29 0.20 8.35 -6.48
CA ASN A 29 1.10 9.18 -5.67
C ASN A 29 0.58 10.62 -5.49
N GLN A 30 -0.69 10.77 -5.14
CA GLN A 30 -1.36 12.02 -4.80
C GLN A 30 -1.44 13.07 -5.94
N ARG A 31 -1.34 12.64 -7.20
CA ARG A 31 -1.20 13.58 -8.33
C ARG A 31 -2.52 14.11 -8.88
N TRP A 32 -3.65 13.47 -8.53
CA TRP A 32 -4.94 13.91 -9.02
C TRP A 32 -5.68 14.76 -8.00
N ARG A 33 -6.54 15.64 -8.51
CA ARG A 33 -7.58 16.26 -7.69
C ARG A 33 -8.76 15.31 -7.57
N VAL A 34 -9.60 15.50 -6.56
CA VAL A 34 -10.76 14.63 -6.28
C VAL A 34 -11.61 14.38 -7.52
N GLU A 35 -11.98 15.45 -8.24
CA GLU A 35 -12.81 15.35 -9.45
C GLU A 35 -12.10 14.61 -10.58
N GLN A 36 -10.79 14.78 -10.71
CA GLN A 36 -10.00 14.04 -11.69
C GLN A 36 -9.90 12.55 -11.33
N ALA A 37 -9.70 12.24 -10.05
CA ALA A 37 -9.68 10.86 -9.57
C ALA A 37 -10.99 10.13 -9.88
N ILE A 38 -12.13 10.79 -9.64
CA ILE A 38 -13.46 10.26 -9.95
C ILE A 38 -13.65 10.09 -11.46
N ASP A 39 -13.33 11.12 -12.29
CA ASP A 39 -13.50 11.06 -13.75
C ASP A 39 -12.63 9.98 -14.37
N ILE A 40 -11.33 9.95 -14.02
CA ILE A 40 -10.37 8.98 -14.59
C ILE A 40 -10.70 7.57 -14.08
N GLY A 41 -10.98 7.40 -12.78
CA GLY A 41 -11.34 6.12 -12.21
C GLY A 41 -12.55 5.49 -12.92
N LYS A 42 -13.63 6.25 -13.11
CA LYS A 42 -14.82 5.79 -13.85
C LYS A 42 -14.51 5.40 -15.29
N ARG A 43 -13.70 6.17 -15.99
CA ARG A 43 -13.28 5.84 -17.37
C ARG A 43 -12.44 4.57 -17.44
N VAL A 44 -11.61 4.31 -16.43
CA VAL A 44 -10.82 3.07 -16.31
C VAL A 44 -11.75 1.88 -16.06
N GLU A 45 -12.77 2.06 -15.22
CA GLU A 45 -13.83 1.06 -14.98
C GLU A 45 -14.64 0.78 -16.25
N ASP A 46 -15.12 1.83 -16.93
CA ASP A 46 -15.88 1.74 -18.21
C ASP A 46 -15.06 1.06 -19.31
N ALA A 47 -13.74 1.24 -19.31
CA ALA A 47 -12.84 0.57 -20.25
C ALA A 47 -12.58 -0.91 -19.92
N GLY A 48 -13.13 -1.43 -18.82
CA GLY A 48 -13.01 -2.84 -18.42
C GLY A 48 -11.60 -3.24 -17.99
N VAL A 49 -10.77 -2.28 -17.51
CA VAL A 49 -9.38 -2.58 -17.09
C VAL A 49 -9.34 -3.51 -15.89
N GLY A 50 -10.31 -3.41 -14.96
CA GLY A 50 -10.41 -4.30 -13.79
C GLY A 50 -9.23 -4.14 -12.85
N LEU A 51 -9.02 -2.93 -12.33
CA LEU A 51 -7.98 -2.69 -11.32
C LEU A 51 -8.37 -3.37 -10.00
N TYR A 52 -7.38 -3.94 -9.32
CA TYR A 52 -7.54 -4.50 -7.99
C TYR A 52 -7.69 -3.40 -6.94
N TRP A 53 -6.90 -2.33 -7.04
CA TRP A 53 -7.12 -1.05 -6.37
C TRP A 53 -6.49 0.13 -7.11
N LEU A 54 -6.96 1.34 -6.76
CA LEU A 54 -6.30 2.62 -7.01
C LEU A 54 -5.69 3.13 -5.71
N GLU A 55 -4.42 3.50 -5.74
CA GLU A 55 -3.64 3.89 -4.58
C GLU A 55 -3.34 5.38 -4.59
N ASP A 56 -3.44 6.01 -3.39
CA ASP A 56 -3.06 7.40 -3.12
C ASP A 56 -3.52 8.38 -4.20
N VAL A 57 -4.79 8.32 -4.54
CA VAL A 57 -5.38 9.03 -5.69
C VAL A 57 -5.31 10.54 -5.58
N THR A 58 -5.43 11.12 -4.37
CA THR A 58 -5.37 12.56 -4.08
C THR A 58 -4.58 12.83 -2.80
N ALA A 59 -4.51 14.07 -2.35
CA ALA A 59 -3.77 14.45 -1.14
C ALA A 59 -4.14 13.56 0.06
N HIS A 60 -3.13 13.00 0.73
CA HIS A 60 -3.28 12.01 1.80
C HIS A 60 -4.04 12.53 3.04
N ASP A 61 -4.09 13.84 3.23
CA ASP A 61 -4.76 14.53 4.34
C ASP A 61 -6.13 15.10 3.97
N ASP A 62 -6.55 14.98 2.71
CA ASP A 62 -7.91 15.30 2.27
C ASP A 62 -8.85 14.09 2.52
N TYR A 63 -9.13 13.79 3.78
CA TYR A 63 -9.97 12.65 4.14
C TYR A 63 -11.37 12.71 3.54
N ALA A 64 -11.96 13.90 3.46
CA ALA A 64 -13.28 14.07 2.85
C ALA A 64 -13.24 13.89 1.33
N GLY A 65 -12.19 14.36 0.67
CA GLY A 65 -11.97 14.15 -0.75
C GLY A 65 -11.76 12.69 -1.10
N LEU A 66 -10.90 12.00 -0.35
CA LEU A 66 -10.67 10.56 -0.50
C LEU A 66 -11.97 9.77 -0.30
N ALA A 67 -12.78 10.10 0.72
CA ALA A 67 -14.08 9.46 0.95
C ALA A 67 -15.06 9.65 -0.23
N ARG A 68 -15.02 10.81 -0.90
CA ARG A 68 -15.82 11.05 -2.11
C ARG A 68 -15.34 10.19 -3.29
N VAL A 69 -14.03 9.96 -3.41
CA VAL A 69 -13.48 9.08 -4.47
C VAL A 69 -13.88 7.64 -4.21
N SER A 70 -13.62 7.12 -3.00
CA SER A 70 -14.01 5.76 -2.60
C SER A 70 -15.51 5.51 -2.81
N ALA A 71 -16.38 6.42 -2.38
CA ALA A 71 -17.81 6.29 -2.59
C ALA A 71 -18.28 6.37 -4.06
N ALA A 72 -17.48 6.96 -4.95
CA ALA A 72 -17.85 7.16 -6.35
C ALA A 72 -17.38 6.04 -7.30
N LEU A 73 -16.41 5.25 -6.89
CA LEU A 73 -15.80 4.19 -7.68
C LEU A 73 -16.23 2.81 -7.19
N ALA A 74 -16.30 1.84 -8.10
CA ALA A 74 -16.42 0.42 -7.77
C ALA A 74 -15.03 -0.20 -7.48
N THR A 75 -13.98 0.37 -8.06
CA THR A 75 -12.58 0.01 -7.81
C THR A 75 -12.19 0.45 -6.40
N PRO A 76 -11.70 -0.46 -5.53
CA PRO A 76 -11.25 -0.09 -4.19
C PRO A 76 -10.18 1.00 -4.21
N VAL A 77 -10.25 1.91 -3.24
CA VAL A 77 -9.21 2.93 -3.00
C VAL A 77 -8.33 2.49 -1.84
N ALA A 78 -7.03 2.40 -2.09
CA ALA A 78 -6.00 2.15 -1.07
C ALA A 78 -5.27 3.44 -0.71
N GLY A 79 -4.84 3.57 0.55
CA GLY A 79 -4.04 4.70 0.97
C GLY A 79 -3.72 4.68 2.45
N GLY A 80 -2.85 5.60 2.86
CA GLY A 80 -2.43 5.74 4.25
C GLY A 80 -0.91 5.72 4.46
N GLU A 81 -0.11 5.36 3.47
CA GLU A 81 1.35 5.28 3.61
C GLU A 81 1.99 6.59 4.08
N TYR A 82 1.41 7.74 3.71
CA TYR A 82 1.91 9.07 4.08
C TYR A 82 1.50 9.54 5.48
N LEU A 83 0.73 8.74 6.23
CA LEU A 83 0.25 9.12 7.56
C LEU A 83 1.28 8.80 8.65
N TYR A 84 1.49 9.76 9.56
CA TYR A 84 2.41 9.63 10.68
C TYR A 84 1.68 9.39 12.01
N GLY A 85 2.02 8.32 12.70
CA GLY A 85 1.41 7.94 13.98
C GLY A 85 -0.03 7.42 13.82
N ILE A 86 -0.72 7.23 14.94
CA ILE A 86 -2.04 6.54 14.99
C ILE A 86 -3.21 7.48 14.68
N VAL A 87 -3.13 8.73 15.12
CA VAL A 87 -4.28 9.66 15.09
C VAL A 87 -4.78 9.98 13.68
N PRO A 88 -3.93 10.23 12.68
CA PRO A 88 -4.39 10.43 11.31
C PRO A 88 -5.15 9.22 10.74
N PHE A 89 -4.72 7.99 11.06
CA PHE A 89 -5.44 6.79 10.65
C PHE A 89 -6.86 6.72 11.25
N ARG A 90 -7.04 7.14 12.51
CA ARG A 90 -8.38 7.24 13.08
C ARG A 90 -9.26 8.20 12.28
N HIS A 91 -8.76 9.38 11.92
CA HIS A 91 -9.51 10.34 11.11
C HIS A 91 -9.86 9.80 9.71
N MET A 92 -8.91 9.12 9.07
CA MET A 92 -9.11 8.46 7.78
C MET A 92 -10.22 7.41 7.85
N LEU A 93 -10.21 6.57 8.90
CA LEU A 93 -11.21 5.52 9.12
C LEU A 93 -12.59 6.12 9.43
N GLU A 94 -12.67 7.09 10.35
CA GLU A 94 -13.91 7.78 10.71
C GLU A 94 -14.57 8.46 9.50
N ALA A 95 -13.75 9.03 8.59
CA ALA A 95 -14.21 9.66 7.36
C ALA A 95 -14.54 8.64 6.24
N ARG A 96 -14.22 7.35 6.40
CA ARG A 96 -14.35 6.32 5.34
C ARG A 96 -13.59 6.70 4.06
N SER A 97 -12.36 7.16 4.23
CA SER A 97 -11.55 7.72 3.16
C SER A 97 -11.02 6.68 2.18
N VAL A 98 -10.89 5.43 2.63
CA VAL A 98 -10.30 4.33 1.85
C VAL A 98 -11.05 3.02 2.09
N ASP A 99 -10.87 2.07 1.17
CA ASP A 99 -11.38 0.70 1.24
C ASP A 99 -10.29 -0.28 1.71
N ILE A 100 -9.01 0.08 1.51
CA ILE A 100 -7.84 -0.68 1.92
C ILE A 100 -6.88 0.26 2.65
N VAL A 101 -6.49 -0.10 3.88
CA VAL A 101 -5.59 0.71 4.70
C VAL A 101 -4.15 0.32 4.44
N MET A 102 -3.36 1.21 3.86
CA MET A 102 -1.94 1.01 3.63
C MET A 102 -1.12 1.59 4.77
N ILE A 103 -0.27 0.77 5.40
CA ILE A 103 0.45 1.18 6.61
C ILE A 103 1.95 1.04 6.41
N ASP A 104 2.65 2.19 6.47
CA ASP A 104 4.11 2.22 6.58
C ASP A 104 4.52 2.13 8.05
N GLN A 105 5.28 1.10 8.42
CA GLN A 105 5.67 0.90 9.82
C GLN A 105 6.67 1.95 10.33
N VAL A 106 7.48 2.55 9.44
CA VAL A 106 8.44 3.60 9.83
C VAL A 106 7.68 4.89 10.16
N ARG A 107 6.77 5.31 9.27
CA ARG A 107 5.96 6.52 9.43
C ARG A 107 4.93 6.38 10.55
N SER A 108 4.34 5.22 10.72
CA SER A 108 3.39 4.96 11.82
C SER A 108 4.05 4.95 13.21
N GLY A 109 5.38 4.80 13.27
CA GLY A 109 6.16 4.83 14.51
C GLY A 109 6.60 3.45 15.02
N GLY A 110 6.64 2.45 14.15
CA GLY A 110 7.14 1.10 14.43
C GLY A 110 6.06 0.03 14.52
N ILE A 111 6.46 -1.15 14.96
CA ILE A 111 5.62 -2.36 15.03
C ILE A 111 4.36 -2.15 15.88
N THR A 112 4.52 -1.61 17.09
CA THR A 112 3.39 -1.45 18.03
C THR A 112 2.30 -0.50 17.53
N PRO A 113 2.61 0.71 17.01
CA PRO A 113 1.60 1.54 16.37
C PRO A 113 0.97 0.88 15.14
N TRP A 114 1.74 0.18 14.30
CA TRP A 114 1.24 -0.53 13.13
C TRP A 114 0.14 -1.53 13.51
N LEU A 115 0.40 -2.39 14.53
CA LEU A 115 -0.58 -3.35 15.02
C LEU A 115 -1.85 -2.69 15.59
N LYS A 116 -1.72 -1.53 16.25
CA LYS A 116 -2.89 -0.77 16.74
C LYS A 116 -3.72 -0.22 15.58
N ILE A 117 -3.07 0.25 14.52
CA ILE A 117 -3.76 0.73 13.31
C ILE A 117 -4.48 -0.43 12.62
N ALA A 118 -3.82 -1.58 12.47
CA ALA A 118 -4.44 -2.77 11.90
C ALA A 118 -5.67 -3.22 12.69
N GLY A 119 -5.61 -3.21 14.03
CA GLY A 119 -6.77 -3.50 14.89
C GLY A 119 -7.88 -2.45 14.79
N MET A 120 -7.55 -1.16 14.59
CA MET A 120 -8.57 -0.15 14.29
C MET A 120 -9.22 -0.43 12.93
N ALA A 121 -8.45 -0.71 11.88
CA ALA A 121 -8.99 -1.03 10.55
C ALA A 121 -9.88 -2.29 10.60
N GLU A 122 -9.50 -3.31 11.36
CA GLU A 122 -10.33 -4.51 11.60
C GLU A 122 -11.71 -4.15 12.17
N ALA A 123 -11.77 -3.24 13.15
CA ALA A 123 -13.04 -2.79 13.73
C ALA A 123 -13.95 -2.05 12.73
N PHE A 124 -13.39 -1.54 11.62
CA PHE A 124 -14.12 -0.97 10.49
C PHE A 124 -14.37 -1.98 9.35
N ASN A 125 -13.99 -3.25 9.53
CA ASN A 125 -14.00 -4.31 8.51
C ASN A 125 -13.17 -3.99 7.28
N LEU A 126 -12.04 -3.31 7.44
CA LEU A 126 -11.13 -2.96 6.37
C LEU A 126 -9.87 -3.83 6.40
N PRO A 127 -9.42 -4.32 5.23
CA PRO A 127 -8.15 -5.00 5.11
C PRO A 127 -6.98 -4.02 5.25
N VAL A 128 -5.82 -4.56 5.64
CA VAL A 128 -4.57 -3.81 5.71
C VAL A 128 -3.52 -4.38 4.77
N VAL A 129 -2.74 -3.49 4.17
CA VAL A 129 -1.58 -3.80 3.35
C VAL A 129 -0.36 -3.04 3.86
N SER A 130 0.82 -3.49 3.47
CA SER A 130 2.06 -2.81 3.84
C SER A 130 2.50 -1.81 2.78
N HIS A 131 3.27 -0.79 3.20
CA HIS A 131 4.10 0.03 2.33
C HIS A 131 5.57 -0.24 2.62
N GLY A 132 6.32 -0.69 1.60
CA GLY A 132 7.76 -0.95 1.67
C GLY A 132 8.17 -1.96 2.75
N VAL A 133 9.47 -2.04 3.02
CA VAL A 133 10.10 -2.82 4.12
C VAL A 133 9.52 -4.24 4.27
N PRO A 134 9.48 -5.04 3.18
CA PRO A 134 8.84 -6.36 3.21
C PRO A 134 9.45 -7.30 4.24
N GLU A 135 10.73 -7.14 4.56
CA GLU A 135 11.46 -7.93 5.52
C GLU A 135 10.92 -7.81 6.97
N ILE A 136 10.22 -6.72 7.27
CA ILE A 136 9.53 -6.52 8.56
C ILE A 136 8.03 -6.78 8.39
N HIS A 137 7.43 -6.25 7.32
CA HIS A 137 5.99 -6.33 7.11
C HIS A 137 5.46 -7.74 6.91
N VAL A 138 6.27 -8.70 6.44
CA VAL A 138 5.87 -10.10 6.36
C VAL A 138 5.38 -10.65 7.72
N HIS A 139 6.01 -10.23 8.81
CA HIS A 139 5.57 -10.58 10.16
C HIS A 139 4.27 -9.86 10.57
N LEU A 140 4.15 -8.59 10.22
CA LEU A 140 3.02 -7.75 10.65
C LEU A 140 1.72 -8.13 9.93
N VAL A 141 1.80 -8.23 8.59
CA VAL A 141 0.63 -8.64 7.78
C VAL A 141 0.23 -10.08 8.09
N GLY A 142 1.20 -10.99 8.29
CA GLY A 142 0.92 -12.38 8.64
C GLY A 142 0.39 -12.57 10.08
N ALA A 143 0.50 -11.58 10.96
CA ALA A 143 0.08 -11.67 12.36
C ALA A 143 -1.34 -11.13 12.62
N VAL A 144 -1.99 -10.49 11.65
CA VAL A 144 -3.31 -9.86 11.83
C VAL A 144 -4.36 -10.53 10.95
N PRO A 145 -5.61 -10.65 11.42
CA PRO A 145 -6.66 -11.38 10.70
C PRO A 145 -7.13 -10.66 9.42
N ASN A 146 -6.94 -9.33 9.36
CA ASN A 146 -7.29 -8.49 8.23
C ASN A 146 -6.09 -8.13 7.33
N GLY A 147 -4.95 -8.82 7.46
CA GLY A 147 -3.81 -8.68 6.57
C GLY A 147 -4.11 -9.20 5.17
N LEU A 148 -3.89 -8.39 4.13
CA LEU A 148 -4.20 -8.74 2.75
C LEU A 148 -2.94 -9.16 1.98
N THR A 149 -1.96 -8.29 1.86
CA THR A 149 -0.71 -8.57 1.13
C THR A 149 0.44 -7.68 1.60
N VAL A 150 1.66 -8.07 1.22
CA VAL A 150 2.89 -7.33 1.50
C VAL A 150 3.42 -6.72 0.20
N GLU A 151 3.68 -5.42 0.21
CA GLU A 151 4.39 -4.78 -0.88
C GLU A 151 5.86 -5.23 -0.90
N TYR A 152 6.29 -5.85 -1.99
CA TYR A 152 7.65 -6.34 -2.14
C TYR A 152 8.56 -5.31 -2.82
N MET A 153 9.17 -4.46 -2.01
CA MET A 153 10.03 -3.38 -2.46
C MET A 153 11.45 -3.51 -1.86
N PRO A 154 12.47 -3.88 -2.63
CA PRO A 154 13.81 -4.23 -2.12
C PRO A 154 14.69 -3.01 -1.80
N ARG A 155 14.13 -1.94 -1.23
CA ARG A 155 14.86 -0.68 -0.96
C ARG A 155 15.95 -0.83 0.09
N LEU A 156 15.69 -1.60 1.16
CA LEU A 156 16.56 -1.73 2.33
C LEU A 156 17.30 -3.07 2.39
N PHE A 157 17.20 -3.91 1.39
CA PHE A 157 17.78 -5.26 1.39
C PHE A 157 19.30 -5.29 1.61
N ARG A 158 20.01 -4.24 1.19
CA ARG A 158 21.44 -4.11 1.44
C ARG A 158 21.84 -4.02 2.92
N LEU A 159 20.88 -3.67 3.79
CA LEU A 159 21.13 -3.57 5.24
C LEU A 159 21.23 -4.94 5.91
N TRP A 160 20.76 -6.00 5.26
CA TRP A 160 20.57 -7.32 5.85
C TRP A 160 21.44 -8.37 5.19
N GLU A 161 21.91 -9.36 5.96
CA GLU A 161 22.64 -10.52 5.43
C GLU A 161 21.71 -11.41 4.60
N GLU A 162 20.47 -11.57 5.06
CA GLU A 162 19.43 -12.35 4.39
C GLU A 162 18.11 -11.59 4.42
N VAL A 163 17.29 -11.74 3.38
CA VAL A 163 15.98 -11.10 3.25
C VAL A 163 14.96 -12.11 2.74
N PRO A 164 13.65 -11.94 3.05
CA PRO A 164 12.61 -12.76 2.45
C PRO A 164 12.63 -12.66 0.92
N VAL A 165 12.56 -13.80 0.25
CA VAL A 165 12.48 -13.87 -1.22
C VAL A 165 11.16 -14.50 -1.61
N PRO A 166 10.39 -13.91 -2.54
CA PRO A 166 9.14 -14.48 -3.01
C PRO A 166 9.37 -15.80 -3.73
N VAL A 167 8.57 -16.80 -3.39
CA VAL A 167 8.53 -18.10 -4.09
C VAL A 167 7.09 -18.33 -4.52
N ASN A 168 6.87 -18.45 -5.82
CA ASN A 168 5.53 -18.61 -6.41
C ASN A 168 4.52 -17.54 -5.97
N GLY A 169 4.97 -16.29 -5.82
CA GLY A 169 4.15 -15.17 -5.39
C GLY A 169 3.92 -15.05 -3.89
N GLU A 170 4.51 -15.92 -3.08
CA GLU A 170 4.35 -15.94 -1.62
C GLU A 170 5.66 -15.59 -0.90
N LEU A 171 5.56 -14.87 0.22
CA LEU A 171 6.66 -14.63 1.16
C LEU A 171 6.52 -15.56 2.36
N ALA A 172 7.52 -16.42 2.56
CA ALA A 172 7.58 -17.24 3.78
C ALA A 172 7.95 -16.36 4.99
N MET A 173 7.24 -16.55 6.09
CA MET A 173 7.58 -15.89 7.35
C MET A 173 8.89 -16.46 7.91
N PRO A 174 9.89 -15.62 8.28
CA PRO A 174 11.13 -16.10 8.91
C PRO A 174 10.83 -16.85 10.21
N THR A 175 11.58 -17.93 10.46
CA THR A 175 11.42 -18.77 11.65
C THR A 175 12.47 -18.52 12.73
N ALA A 176 13.49 -17.72 12.43
CA ALA A 176 14.52 -17.36 13.40
C ALA A 176 13.96 -16.41 14.49
N PRO A 177 14.56 -16.38 15.70
CA PRO A 177 14.10 -15.52 16.79
C PRO A 177 14.05 -14.02 16.39
N GLY A 178 13.10 -13.30 16.95
CA GLY A 178 12.86 -11.90 16.64
C GLY A 178 12.29 -11.72 15.23
N LEU A 179 12.84 -10.78 14.47
CA LEU A 179 12.49 -10.56 13.07
C LEU A 179 13.22 -11.54 12.11
N GLY A 180 14.13 -12.37 12.63
CA GLY A 180 14.95 -13.23 11.79
C GLY A 180 15.97 -12.46 10.93
N LEU A 181 16.16 -11.18 11.19
CA LEU A 181 17.03 -10.29 10.43
C LEU A 181 18.37 -10.09 11.14
N LYS A 182 19.44 -10.01 10.36
CA LYS A 182 20.80 -9.70 10.81
C LYS A 182 21.39 -8.63 9.91
N PHE A 183 21.96 -7.59 10.51
CA PHE A 183 22.60 -6.52 9.74
C PHE A 183 23.83 -7.01 8.98
N ASP A 184 23.95 -6.59 7.73
CA ASP A 184 25.21 -6.70 6.97
C ASP A 184 26.22 -5.67 7.50
N GLU A 185 27.20 -6.14 8.26
CA GLU A 185 28.19 -5.28 8.90
C GLU A 185 29.07 -4.51 7.90
N GLN A 186 29.28 -5.04 6.70
CA GLN A 186 30.05 -4.35 5.67
C GLN A 186 29.26 -3.13 5.17
N THR A 187 27.96 -3.29 4.91
CA THR A 187 27.08 -2.19 4.52
C THR A 187 27.03 -1.12 5.61
N ILE A 188 26.90 -1.53 6.89
CA ILE A 188 26.89 -0.59 8.01
C ILE A 188 28.21 0.18 8.08
N ARG A 189 29.37 -0.47 7.89
CA ARG A 189 30.68 0.22 7.88
C ARG A 189 30.84 1.22 6.73
N VAL A 190 30.27 0.93 5.56
CA VAL A 190 30.41 1.78 4.37
C VAL A 190 29.47 2.99 4.41
N PHE A 191 28.24 2.78 4.88
CA PHE A 191 27.15 3.79 4.80
C PHE A 191 26.74 4.34 6.17
N GLY A 192 27.21 3.77 7.26
CA GLY A 192 26.94 4.27 8.59
C GLY A 192 27.56 5.66 8.80
N VAL A 193 26.78 6.56 9.42
CA VAL A 193 27.28 7.85 9.90
C VAL A 193 27.61 7.71 11.38
N ALA A 194 28.79 8.25 11.76
CA ALA A 194 29.24 8.25 13.16
C ALA A 194 28.47 9.31 13.97
#